data_3e605b58e2baa4c643c7aa45c2153388
#
_entry.id   3e605b58e2baa4c643c7aa45c2153388
#
_cell.length_a   1.000
_cell.length_b   1.000
_cell.length_c   1.000
_cell.angle_alpha   90.00
_cell.angle_beta   90.00
_cell.angle_gamma   90.00
#
_symmetry.space_group_name_H-M   'P 1'
#
loop_
_entity.id
_entity.type
_entity.pdbx_description
1 polymer ?
#
loop_
_entity_poly.entity_id
_entity_poly.type
_entity_poly.pdbx_seq_one_letter_code
_entity_poly.pdbx_strand_id
1 'polypeptide(L)'
;SWEIPCGDFTRIGLCTSWSAGPPYPYLKKLLADLGCEDRVERLHCGKIPIGRRRTMSSDRRMLIGDAASQIKPVSGGGIYPTMIAAPILAEVASEALSDGDLSACRLKRYDRLFEKVMGKELRRGAFIRRAFVRMDDRNLDRAGEFSARPDVRRILDTMEIDDPSAVIPQMLRHPATGVRGIATFLRCVL
;
A
#
# COMPACT_ATOMS: atom_id res chain seq x y z
N SER A 1 10.46 9.53 -1.40
CA SER A 1 10.07 10.94 -1.60
C SER A 1 9.29 11.10 -2.89
N TRP A 2 8.61 12.21 -3.04
CA TRP A 2 7.88 12.56 -4.25
C TRP A 2 7.87 14.08 -4.46
N GLU A 3 7.78 14.47 -5.74
CA GLU A 3 7.48 15.81 -6.20
C GLU A 3 6.29 15.71 -7.16
N ILE A 4 5.21 16.43 -6.88
CA ILE A 4 3.99 16.41 -7.68
C ILE A 4 3.63 17.84 -8.07
N PRO A 5 3.81 18.21 -9.35
CA PRO A 5 3.36 19.50 -9.86
C PRO A 5 1.82 19.62 -9.77
N CYS A 6 1.34 20.75 -9.25
CA CYS A 6 -0.08 21.02 -9.05
C CYS A 6 -0.47 22.43 -9.57
N GLY A 7 -0.07 22.77 -10.80
CA GLY A 7 -0.27 24.11 -11.36
C GLY A 7 0.71 25.11 -10.74
N ASP A 8 0.19 26.04 -9.95
CA ASP A 8 0.99 27.15 -9.38
C ASP A 8 1.88 26.73 -8.20
N PHE A 9 1.73 25.50 -7.70
CA PHE A 9 2.54 24.98 -6.61
C PHE A 9 2.96 23.53 -6.86
N THR A 10 3.95 23.06 -6.11
CA THR A 10 4.43 21.67 -6.13
C THR A 10 4.27 21.06 -4.75
N ARG A 11 3.73 19.85 -4.70
CA ARG A 11 3.68 19.04 -3.47
C ARG A 11 4.93 18.21 -3.36
N ILE A 12 5.80 18.56 -2.41
CA ILE A 12 7.00 17.81 -2.09
C ILE A 12 6.78 17.09 -0.78
N GLY A 13 7.09 15.80 -0.76
CA GLY A 13 6.91 15.01 0.44
C GLY A 13 7.75 13.76 0.49
N LEU A 14 7.75 13.13 1.64
CA LEU A 14 8.36 11.83 1.88
C LEU A 14 7.65 11.06 2.98
N CYS A 15 7.85 9.74 2.98
CA CYS A 15 7.47 8.87 4.08
C CYS A 15 8.70 8.21 4.69
N THR A 16 8.70 8.07 6.02
CA THR A 16 9.69 7.28 6.75
C THR A 16 9.00 6.09 7.42
N SER A 17 9.73 5.01 7.63
CA SER A 17 9.26 3.94 8.52
C SER A 17 9.31 4.42 9.97
N TRP A 18 8.53 3.79 10.85
CA TRP A 18 8.57 4.09 12.28
C TRP A 18 9.98 3.94 12.89
N SER A 19 10.74 2.95 12.42
CA SER A 19 12.12 2.70 12.86
C SER A 19 13.12 3.77 12.42
N ALA A 20 12.85 4.49 11.32
CA ALA A 20 13.70 5.57 10.84
C ALA A 20 13.49 6.89 11.60
N GLY A 21 12.45 6.97 12.43
CA GLY A 21 12.12 8.17 13.20
C GLY A 21 11.23 9.17 12.47
N PRO A 22 11.09 10.40 13.01
CA PRO A 22 10.18 11.40 12.49
C PRO A 22 10.58 11.85 11.07
N PRO A 23 9.61 12.06 10.16
CA PRO A 23 9.90 12.42 8.77
C PRO A 23 10.43 13.85 8.57
N TYR A 24 10.15 14.76 9.49
CA TYR A 24 10.45 16.18 9.30
C TYR A 24 11.93 16.52 9.05
N PRO A 25 12.92 15.95 9.78
CA PRO A 25 14.34 16.22 9.48
C PRO A 25 14.75 15.79 8.07
N TYR A 26 14.20 14.67 7.58
CA TYR A 26 14.45 14.19 6.21
C TYR A 26 13.81 15.12 5.17
N LEU A 27 12.58 15.60 5.45
CA LEU A 27 11.90 16.56 4.57
C LEU A 27 12.67 17.88 4.50
N LYS A 28 13.14 18.38 5.62
CA LYS A 28 13.94 19.62 5.66
C LYS A 28 15.20 19.48 4.81
N LYS A 29 15.91 18.36 4.93
CA LYS A 29 17.08 18.09 4.09
C LYS A 29 16.72 18.04 2.61
N LEU A 30 15.64 17.34 2.24
CA LEU A 30 15.16 17.25 0.85
C LEU A 30 14.86 18.64 0.28
N LEU A 31 14.18 19.50 1.05
CA LEU A 31 13.87 20.86 0.63
C LEU A 31 15.13 21.71 0.43
N ALA A 32 16.14 21.53 1.29
CA ALA A 32 17.44 22.18 1.15
C ALA A 32 18.16 21.73 -0.13
N ASP A 33 18.23 20.41 -0.36
CA ASP A 33 18.84 19.82 -1.55
C ASP A 33 18.16 20.32 -2.86
N LEU A 34 16.87 20.65 -2.79
CA LEU A 34 16.07 21.21 -3.88
C LEU A 34 16.10 22.75 -3.96
N GLY A 35 16.72 23.45 -3.01
CA GLY A 35 16.80 24.90 -2.96
C GLY A 35 15.44 25.59 -2.81
N CYS A 36 14.50 24.98 -2.08
CA CYS A 36 13.15 25.50 -1.91
C CYS A 36 12.69 25.63 -0.44
N GLU A 37 13.62 25.65 0.51
CA GLU A 37 13.32 25.75 1.95
C GLU A 37 12.49 26.99 2.30
N ASP A 38 12.80 28.15 1.70
CA ASP A 38 12.14 29.42 1.98
C ASP A 38 10.81 29.60 1.24
N ARG A 39 10.42 28.62 0.43
CA ARG A 39 9.19 28.65 -0.39
C ARG A 39 8.09 27.72 0.12
N VAL A 40 8.20 27.26 1.35
CA VAL A 40 7.19 26.37 1.96
C VAL A 40 5.98 27.19 2.41
N GLU A 41 4.85 27.03 1.72
CA GLU A 41 3.60 27.69 2.07
C GLU A 41 2.82 26.96 3.16
N ARG A 42 2.80 25.62 3.08
CA ARG A 42 2.05 24.78 4.02
C ARG A 42 2.78 23.47 4.30
N LEU A 43 2.69 23.04 5.55
CA LEU A 43 3.21 21.74 5.99
C LEU A 43 2.05 20.84 6.43
N HIS A 44 2.02 19.62 5.89
CA HIS A 44 1.08 18.58 6.29
C HIS A 44 1.83 17.37 6.79
N CYS A 45 1.33 16.75 7.84
CA CYS A 45 1.88 15.52 8.38
C CYS A 45 0.75 14.56 8.70
N GLY A 46 0.99 13.28 8.48
CA GLY A 46 0.03 12.22 8.75
C GLY A 46 0.72 10.89 8.99
N LYS A 47 -0.05 9.91 9.46
CA LYS A 47 0.41 8.52 9.63
C LYS A 47 -0.36 7.66 8.66
N ILE A 48 0.36 6.81 7.91
CA ILE A 48 -0.24 5.80 7.06
C ILE A 48 -0.17 4.47 7.84
N PRO A 49 -1.30 3.95 8.35
CA PRO A 49 -1.33 2.74 9.17
C PRO A 49 -1.21 1.49 8.27
N ILE A 50 -0.01 1.25 7.74
CA ILE A 50 0.26 0.07 6.91
C ILE A 50 0.32 -1.16 7.82
N GLY A 51 -0.69 -2.00 7.70
CA GLY A 51 -0.78 -3.22 8.48
C GLY A 51 -2.16 -3.84 8.37
N ARG A 52 -2.35 -5.00 9.00
CA ARG A 52 -3.66 -5.64 9.03
C ARG A 52 -4.32 -5.40 10.37
N ARG A 53 -5.47 -4.74 10.36
CA ARG A 53 -6.33 -4.70 11.52
C ARG A 53 -7.11 -6.03 11.63
N ARG A 54 -7.17 -6.61 12.83
CA ARG A 54 -7.87 -7.89 13.06
C ARG A 54 -9.39 -7.76 12.95
N THR A 55 -9.92 -6.63 13.44
CA THR A 55 -11.35 -6.33 13.42
C THR A 55 -11.56 -4.88 13.06
N MET A 56 -12.50 -4.60 12.18
CA MET A 56 -12.91 -3.26 11.76
C MET A 56 -14.28 -2.91 12.33
N SER A 57 -14.93 -3.86 12.99
CA SER A 57 -16.25 -3.70 13.60
C SER A 57 -16.25 -4.09 15.07
N SER A 58 -17.12 -3.47 15.84
CA SER A 58 -17.43 -3.80 17.25
C SER A 58 -18.88 -3.34 17.54
N ASP A 59 -19.37 -3.53 18.76
CA ASP A 59 -20.70 -3.05 19.15
C ASP A 59 -20.89 -1.60 18.75
N ARG A 60 -21.90 -1.34 17.90
CA ARG A 60 -22.31 -0.01 17.44
C ARG A 60 -21.22 0.80 16.71
N ARG A 61 -20.17 0.14 16.21
CA ARG A 61 -19.03 0.81 15.54
C ARG A 61 -18.55 0.00 14.35
N MET A 62 -18.28 0.71 13.25
CA MET A 62 -17.55 0.21 12.09
C MET A 62 -16.50 1.24 11.67
N LEU A 63 -15.33 0.78 11.26
CA LEU A 63 -14.21 1.59 10.80
C LEU A 63 -14.06 1.42 9.28
N ILE A 64 -13.66 2.48 8.60
CA ILE A 64 -13.38 2.47 7.17
C ILE A 64 -12.13 3.31 6.86
N GLY A 65 -11.48 3.04 5.75
CA GLY A 65 -10.30 3.77 5.29
C GLY A 65 -9.08 3.56 6.18
N ASP A 66 -8.30 4.60 6.39
CA ASP A 66 -7.07 4.56 7.20
C ASP A 66 -7.34 4.11 8.64
N ALA A 67 -8.48 4.51 9.22
CA ALA A 67 -8.89 4.06 10.55
C ALA A 67 -9.06 2.53 10.64
N ALA A 68 -9.38 1.88 9.51
CA ALA A 68 -9.51 0.43 9.39
C ALA A 68 -8.24 -0.24 8.86
N SER A 69 -7.16 0.50 8.61
CA SER A 69 -5.94 0.03 7.93
C SER A 69 -6.24 -0.56 6.54
N GLN A 70 -7.23 0.00 5.83
CA GLN A 70 -7.60 -0.39 4.47
C GLN A 70 -6.67 0.29 3.46
N ILE A 71 -5.41 -0.11 3.49
CA ILE A 71 -4.32 0.50 2.72
C ILE A 71 -3.55 -0.59 2.01
N LYS A 72 -3.24 -0.36 0.73
CA LYS A 72 -2.36 -1.25 -0.05
C LYS A 72 -0.95 -1.20 0.52
N PRO A 73 -0.39 -2.31 0.99
CA PRO A 73 0.88 -2.29 1.71
C PRO A 73 2.08 -1.84 0.88
N VAL A 74 2.05 -2.06 -0.44
CA VAL A 74 3.17 -1.72 -1.35
C VAL A 74 3.16 -0.23 -1.68
N SER A 75 2.02 0.29 -2.15
CA SER A 75 1.91 1.68 -2.61
C SER A 75 1.57 2.69 -1.51
N GLY A 76 1.03 2.23 -0.37
CA GLY A 76 0.47 3.12 0.66
C GLY A 76 -0.88 3.74 0.27
N GLY A 77 -1.47 3.30 -0.85
CA GLY A 77 -2.74 3.84 -1.36
C GLY A 77 -3.94 3.32 -0.59
N GLY A 78 -4.73 4.22 0.01
CA GLY A 78 -5.93 3.89 0.79
C GLY A 78 -7.26 4.17 0.07
N ILE A 79 -7.26 4.98 -0.98
CA ILE A 79 -8.51 5.40 -1.68
C ILE A 79 -9.23 4.19 -2.26
N TYR A 80 -8.55 3.39 -3.08
CA TYR A 80 -9.18 2.24 -3.73
C TYR A 80 -9.74 1.20 -2.74
N PRO A 81 -9.00 0.70 -1.73
CA PRO A 81 -9.58 -0.20 -0.74
C PRO A 81 -10.75 0.41 0.02
N THR A 82 -10.72 1.72 0.28
CA THR A 82 -11.82 2.44 0.93
C THR A 82 -13.05 2.48 0.04
N MET A 83 -12.91 2.75 -1.26
CA MET A 83 -14.02 2.74 -2.22
C MET A 83 -14.65 1.35 -2.34
N ILE A 84 -13.88 0.28 -2.25
CA ILE A 84 -14.40 -1.11 -2.20
C ILE A 84 -15.11 -1.38 -0.87
N ALA A 85 -14.62 -0.87 0.23
CA ALA A 85 -15.19 -1.08 1.57
C ALA A 85 -16.51 -0.31 1.77
N ALA A 86 -16.64 0.88 1.17
CA ALA A 86 -17.76 1.78 1.41
C ALA A 86 -19.13 1.16 1.10
N PRO A 87 -19.39 0.55 -0.07
CA PRO A 87 -20.69 -0.08 -0.35
C PRO A 87 -20.97 -1.28 0.58
N ILE A 88 -19.93 -2.06 0.93
CA ILE A 88 -20.08 -3.20 1.85
C ILE A 88 -20.47 -2.69 3.25
N LEU A 89 -19.82 -1.64 3.72
CA LEU A 89 -20.15 -1.02 5.02
C LEU A 89 -21.57 -0.48 5.01
N ALA A 90 -21.96 0.26 3.94
CA ALA A 90 -23.27 0.85 3.81
C ALA A 90 -24.39 -0.21 3.83
N GLU A 91 -24.21 -1.32 3.10
CA GLU A 91 -25.15 -2.46 3.09
C GLU A 91 -25.32 -3.03 4.51
N VAL A 92 -24.21 -3.39 5.16
CA VAL A 92 -24.24 -4.00 6.50
C VAL A 92 -24.83 -3.05 7.54
N ALA A 93 -24.50 -1.74 7.45
CA ALA A 93 -25.04 -0.73 8.35
C ALA A 93 -26.55 -0.55 8.18
N SER A 94 -27.01 -0.46 6.93
CA SER A 94 -28.43 -0.29 6.62
C SER A 94 -29.27 -1.46 7.13
N GLU A 95 -28.83 -2.68 6.88
CA GLU A 95 -29.51 -3.88 7.38
C GLU A 95 -29.51 -3.94 8.93
N ALA A 96 -28.36 -3.67 9.56
CA ALA A 96 -28.25 -3.69 11.01
C ALA A 96 -29.14 -2.63 11.70
N LEU A 97 -29.26 -1.46 11.07
CA LEU A 97 -30.17 -0.41 11.55
C LEU A 97 -31.63 -0.79 11.37
N SER A 98 -31.99 -1.39 10.24
CA SER A 98 -33.36 -1.86 9.98
C SER A 98 -33.79 -2.98 10.94
N ASP A 99 -32.86 -3.87 11.26
CA ASP A 99 -33.10 -5.00 12.18
C ASP A 99 -33.05 -4.55 13.66
N GLY A 100 -32.54 -3.33 13.96
CA GLY A 100 -32.30 -2.86 15.31
C GLY A 100 -31.16 -3.58 16.04
N ASP A 101 -30.38 -4.41 15.34
CA ASP A 101 -29.27 -5.19 15.91
C ASP A 101 -27.92 -4.58 15.47
N LEU A 102 -27.31 -3.80 16.34
CA LEU A 102 -25.99 -3.20 16.15
C LEU A 102 -24.89 -3.93 16.94
N SER A 103 -25.10 -5.18 17.30
CA SER A 103 -24.13 -5.99 18.03
C SER A 103 -22.86 -6.25 17.21
N ALA A 104 -21.75 -6.50 17.90
CA ALA A 104 -20.49 -6.89 17.26
C ALA A 104 -20.67 -8.14 16.37
N CYS A 105 -21.52 -9.07 16.76
CA CYS A 105 -21.80 -10.28 15.98
C CYS A 105 -22.41 -9.95 14.63
N ARG A 106 -23.41 -9.06 14.61
CA ARG A 106 -24.10 -8.61 13.39
C ARG A 106 -23.13 -7.81 12.49
N LEU A 107 -22.43 -6.83 13.06
CA LEU A 107 -21.53 -5.96 12.32
C LEU A 107 -20.26 -6.65 11.79
N LYS A 108 -19.86 -7.79 12.39
CA LYS A 108 -18.73 -8.60 11.92
C LYS A 108 -18.90 -9.13 10.49
N ARG A 109 -20.13 -9.10 9.94
CA ARG A 109 -20.38 -9.39 8.53
C ARG A 109 -19.55 -8.47 7.60
N TYR A 110 -19.41 -7.20 7.95
CA TYR A 110 -18.56 -6.25 7.24
C TYR A 110 -17.10 -6.74 7.14
N ASP A 111 -16.51 -7.15 8.26
CA ASP A 111 -15.13 -7.67 8.29
C ASP A 111 -14.96 -8.86 7.34
N ARG A 112 -15.93 -9.80 7.36
CA ARG A 112 -15.89 -11.00 6.52
C ARG A 112 -16.03 -10.68 5.03
N LEU A 113 -16.94 -9.79 4.67
CA LEU A 113 -17.17 -9.41 3.27
C LEU A 113 -15.96 -8.66 2.71
N PHE A 114 -15.41 -7.70 3.45
CA PHE A 114 -14.20 -7.00 3.05
C PHE A 114 -13.01 -7.97 2.91
N GLU A 115 -12.80 -8.86 3.87
CA GLU A 115 -11.74 -9.87 3.80
C GLU A 115 -11.90 -10.80 2.59
N LYS A 116 -13.13 -11.16 2.20
CA LYS A 116 -13.41 -11.97 1.02
C LYS A 116 -12.96 -11.26 -0.27
N VAL A 117 -13.18 -9.95 -0.37
CA VAL A 117 -12.87 -9.16 -1.58
C VAL A 117 -11.40 -8.74 -1.61
N MET A 118 -10.88 -8.15 -0.54
CA MET A 118 -9.57 -7.51 -0.51
C MET A 118 -8.50 -8.28 0.27
N GLY A 119 -8.88 -9.24 1.10
CA GLY A 119 -7.95 -9.88 2.03
C GLY A 119 -6.78 -10.59 1.37
N LYS A 120 -7.00 -11.25 0.22
CA LYS A 120 -5.95 -11.94 -0.54
C LYS A 120 -4.90 -10.96 -1.07
N GLU A 121 -5.35 -9.88 -1.67
CA GLU A 121 -4.50 -8.83 -2.23
C GLU A 121 -3.67 -8.15 -1.14
N LEU A 122 -4.32 -7.74 -0.04
CA LEU A 122 -3.64 -7.10 1.08
C LEU A 122 -2.58 -8.02 1.73
N ARG A 123 -2.86 -9.33 1.85
CA ARG A 123 -1.86 -10.29 2.37
C ARG A 123 -0.65 -10.42 1.45
N ARG A 124 -0.88 -10.52 0.14
CA ARG A 124 0.20 -10.61 -0.86
C ARG A 124 1.03 -9.34 -0.88
N GLY A 125 0.37 -8.18 -0.90
CA GLY A 125 1.04 -6.88 -0.81
C GLY A 125 1.88 -6.74 0.46
N ALA A 126 1.38 -7.21 1.61
CA ALA A 126 2.12 -7.21 2.87
C ALA A 126 3.36 -8.12 2.82
N PHE A 127 3.29 -9.25 2.11
CA PHE A 127 4.44 -10.13 1.89
C PHE A 127 5.50 -9.44 1.01
N ILE A 128 5.09 -8.88 -0.12
CA ILE A 128 5.97 -8.13 -1.03
C ILE A 128 6.65 -6.98 -0.28
N ARG A 129 5.87 -6.17 0.46
CA ARG A 129 6.43 -5.07 1.24
C ARG A 129 7.50 -5.55 2.24
N ARG A 130 7.25 -6.65 2.95
CA ARG A 130 8.24 -7.18 3.91
C ARG A 130 9.57 -7.54 3.25
N ALA A 131 9.53 -8.03 2.01
CA ALA A 131 10.72 -8.28 1.22
C ALA A 131 11.43 -6.96 0.88
N PHE A 132 10.71 -5.99 0.31
CA PHE A 132 11.31 -4.70 -0.07
C PHE A 132 11.93 -3.94 1.12
N VAL A 133 11.28 -3.92 2.26
CA VAL A 133 11.79 -3.20 3.46
C VAL A 133 13.06 -3.82 4.02
N ARG A 134 13.37 -5.07 3.67
CA ARG A 134 14.61 -5.75 4.08
C ARG A 134 15.75 -5.58 3.09
N MET A 135 15.49 -5.10 1.89
CA MET A 135 16.52 -4.88 0.88
C MET A 135 17.39 -3.69 1.26
N ASP A 136 18.69 -3.83 1.12
CA ASP A 136 19.63 -2.72 1.10
C ASP A 136 19.68 -2.07 -0.29
N ASP A 137 20.38 -0.95 -0.43
CA ASP A 137 20.46 -0.19 -1.69
C ASP A 137 21.00 -1.06 -2.83
N ARG A 138 22.00 -1.90 -2.56
CA ARG A 138 22.59 -2.80 -3.56
C ARG A 138 21.60 -3.83 -4.09
N ASN A 139 20.71 -4.32 -3.22
CA ASN A 139 19.68 -5.26 -3.59
C ASN A 139 18.51 -4.57 -4.30
N LEU A 140 18.23 -3.31 -3.96
CA LEU A 140 17.26 -2.48 -4.70
C LEU A 140 17.77 -2.19 -6.11
N ASP A 141 19.06 -1.86 -6.29
CA ASP A 141 19.66 -1.66 -7.62
C ASP A 141 19.55 -2.93 -8.48
N ARG A 142 19.88 -4.10 -7.92
CA ARG A 142 19.73 -5.40 -8.61
C ARG A 142 18.27 -5.70 -8.99
N ALA A 143 17.33 -5.37 -8.13
CA ALA A 143 15.90 -5.52 -8.43
C ALA A 143 15.48 -4.55 -9.55
N GLY A 144 16.02 -3.33 -9.57
CA GLY A 144 15.85 -2.36 -10.63
C GLY A 144 16.40 -2.84 -11.95
N GLU A 145 17.65 -3.31 -11.99
CA GLU A 145 18.29 -3.88 -13.18
C GLU A 145 17.51 -5.07 -13.73
N PHE A 146 17.04 -5.95 -12.85
CA PHE A 146 16.20 -7.08 -13.25
C PHE A 146 14.88 -6.62 -13.86
N SER A 147 14.25 -5.61 -13.28
CA SER A 147 12.98 -5.04 -13.75
C SER A 147 13.12 -4.32 -15.09
N ALA A 148 14.29 -3.74 -15.38
CA ALA A 148 14.59 -3.05 -16.63
C ALA A 148 14.79 -3.99 -17.84
N ARG A 149 14.95 -5.30 -17.61
CA ARG A 149 15.11 -6.28 -18.69
C ARG A 149 13.87 -6.30 -19.60
N PRO A 150 14.04 -6.38 -20.93
CA PRO A 150 12.92 -6.32 -21.87
C PRO A 150 11.86 -7.42 -21.68
N ASP A 151 12.27 -8.63 -21.24
CA ASP A 151 11.37 -9.75 -20.97
C ASP A 151 10.55 -9.53 -19.69
N VAL A 152 11.15 -8.94 -18.66
CA VAL A 152 10.50 -8.60 -17.39
C VAL A 152 9.62 -7.37 -17.57
N ARG A 153 10.14 -6.32 -18.21
CA ARG A 153 9.43 -5.06 -18.43
C ARG A 153 8.11 -5.27 -19.15
N ARG A 154 8.08 -6.11 -20.20
CA ARG A 154 6.83 -6.46 -20.91
C ARG A 154 5.77 -7.05 -19.98
N ILE A 155 6.16 -7.82 -18.96
CA ILE A 155 5.23 -8.36 -17.96
C ILE A 155 4.80 -7.26 -17.00
N LEU A 156 5.74 -6.41 -16.57
CA LEU A 156 5.45 -5.29 -15.67
C LEU A 156 4.55 -4.23 -16.30
N ASP A 157 4.70 -3.97 -17.60
CA ASP A 157 3.86 -3.03 -18.36
C ASP A 157 2.39 -3.48 -18.46
N THR A 158 2.10 -4.77 -18.23
CA THR A 158 0.73 -5.30 -18.12
C THR A 158 0.19 -5.26 -16.70
N MET A 159 1.01 -4.83 -15.73
CA MET A 159 0.62 -4.81 -14.33
C MET A 159 -0.30 -3.63 -14.03
N GLU A 160 -1.40 -3.91 -13.38
CA GLU A 160 -2.20 -2.87 -12.74
C GLU A 160 -1.53 -2.41 -11.44
N ILE A 161 -1.38 -1.10 -11.27
CA ILE A 161 -0.84 -0.49 -10.02
C ILE A 161 -1.62 -0.99 -8.81
N ASP A 162 -2.88 -1.29 -9.03
CA ASP A 162 -3.80 -1.73 -7.98
C ASP A 162 -3.74 -3.23 -7.67
N ASP A 163 -3.20 -4.08 -8.57
CA ASP A 163 -2.91 -5.49 -8.27
C ASP A 163 -1.48 -5.90 -8.68
N PRO A 164 -0.46 -5.42 -7.97
CA PRO A 164 0.94 -5.79 -8.23
C PRO A 164 1.20 -7.29 -8.04
N SER A 165 0.32 -8.00 -7.35
CA SER A 165 0.48 -9.44 -7.12
C SER A 165 0.14 -10.30 -8.34
N ALA A 166 -0.57 -9.76 -9.32
CA ALA A 166 -0.91 -10.45 -10.58
C ALA A 166 0.33 -10.74 -11.44
N VAL A 167 1.42 -10.00 -11.23
CA VAL A 167 2.72 -10.23 -11.91
C VAL A 167 3.33 -11.58 -11.57
N ILE A 168 3.20 -12.05 -10.33
CA ILE A 168 3.83 -13.30 -9.88
C ILE A 168 3.39 -14.51 -10.73
N PRO A 169 2.08 -14.78 -10.93
CA PRO A 169 1.64 -15.87 -11.79
C PRO A 169 2.08 -15.71 -13.25
N GLN A 170 2.14 -14.49 -13.76
CA GLN A 170 2.60 -14.23 -15.14
C GLN A 170 4.09 -14.54 -15.30
N MET A 171 4.93 -14.10 -14.34
CA MET A 171 6.36 -14.44 -14.35
C MET A 171 6.58 -15.96 -14.29
N LEU A 172 5.80 -16.69 -13.52
CA LEU A 172 5.91 -18.16 -13.40
C LEU A 172 5.50 -18.89 -14.68
N ARG A 173 4.65 -18.30 -15.53
CA ARG A 173 4.29 -18.85 -16.84
C ARG A 173 5.41 -18.74 -17.88
N HIS A 174 6.42 -17.92 -17.63
CA HIS A 174 7.60 -17.77 -18.46
C HIS A 174 8.82 -18.39 -17.76
N PRO A 175 9.15 -19.69 -18.01
CA PRO A 175 10.10 -20.44 -17.19
C PRO A 175 11.46 -19.77 -17.03
N ALA A 176 12.01 -19.19 -18.11
CA ALA A 176 13.29 -18.50 -18.07
C ALA A 176 13.27 -17.23 -17.22
N THR A 177 12.18 -16.46 -17.28
CA THR A 177 11.98 -15.22 -16.50
C THR A 177 11.60 -15.55 -15.07
N GLY A 178 10.76 -16.58 -14.87
CA GLY A 178 10.31 -17.02 -13.54
C GLY A 178 11.43 -17.56 -12.68
N VAL A 179 12.27 -18.46 -13.20
CA VAL A 179 13.43 -19.02 -12.48
C VAL A 179 14.43 -17.92 -12.10
N ARG A 180 14.72 -17.01 -13.04
CA ARG A 180 15.62 -15.87 -12.79
C ARG A 180 15.00 -14.88 -11.78
N GLY A 181 13.70 -14.62 -11.89
CA GLY A 181 12.97 -13.77 -10.94
C GLY A 181 13.00 -14.32 -9.52
N ILE A 182 12.74 -15.61 -9.34
CA ILE A 182 12.84 -16.28 -8.06
C ILE A 182 14.28 -16.21 -7.54
N ALA A 183 15.28 -16.53 -8.36
CA ALA A 183 16.69 -16.48 -7.97
C ALA A 183 17.12 -15.05 -7.56
N THR A 184 16.70 -14.03 -8.32
CA THR A 184 16.98 -12.63 -7.98
C THR A 184 16.26 -12.24 -6.69
N PHE A 185 15.00 -12.58 -6.52
CA PHE A 185 14.24 -12.32 -5.31
C PHE A 185 14.89 -12.97 -4.08
N LEU A 186 15.26 -14.24 -4.16
CA LEU A 186 15.92 -14.93 -3.06
C LEU A 186 17.27 -14.28 -2.69
N ARG A 187 18.07 -13.88 -3.67
CA ARG A 187 19.35 -13.17 -3.44
C ARG A 187 19.17 -11.77 -2.86
N CYS A 188 18.03 -11.16 -3.05
CA CYS A 188 17.74 -9.80 -2.54
C CYS A 188 17.10 -9.82 -1.14
N VAL A 189 16.54 -10.95 -0.70
CA VAL A 189 15.77 -11.05 0.55
C VAL A 189 16.47 -11.91 1.61
N LEU A 190 17.31 -12.86 1.18
CA LEU A 190 18.17 -13.71 2.05
C LEU A 190 19.57 -13.10 2.18
#